data_e008f992ba4bd5de35d4e3889f422ddb
#
_entry.id   e008f992ba4bd5de35d4e3889f422ddb
#
_cell.length_a   1.000
_cell.length_b   1.000
_cell.length_c   1.000
_cell.angle_alpha   90.00
_cell.angle_beta   90.00
_cell.angle_gamma   90.00
#
_symmetry.space_group_name_H-M   'P 1'
#
loop_
_entity.id
_entity.type
_entity.pdbx_description
1 polymer ?
#
loop_
_entity_poly.entity_id
_entity_poly.type
_entity_poly.pdbx_seq_one_letter_code
_entity_poly.pdbx_strand_id
1 'polypeptide(L)'
;LAEKGRYDGGFQAFNEALVEAIKMAGEAYQRDGTLSGQATGLTDLDRLMGGLQKSDLIILAARPAMGKSSLATNIAFHVARSFRYETTPDGHKKTIDGGQVALFSLEMSAEQLATRILAEQAEISSSDIRRGNIHESQFARLVDVSNMLATVPLYIDDTGGLSISQLAARARRLKRQKGLDLIIIDYVQLLSGSSRKASENRVQELTEITTTLKALAK
;
A
#
# COMPACT_ATOMS: atom_id res chain seq x y z
N LEU A 1 6.12 3.24 -29.56
CA LEU A 1 6.89 4.47 -29.52
C LEU A 1 6.04 5.59 -28.94
N ALA A 2 5.95 5.73 -27.66
CA ALA A 2 5.61 6.98 -27.00
C ALA A 2 6.12 6.89 -25.57
N GLU A 3 7.28 7.45 -25.31
CA GLU A 3 7.69 7.88 -23.97
C GLU A 3 6.71 8.95 -23.48
N LYS A 4 5.63 8.51 -22.81
CA LYS A 4 4.79 9.40 -22.04
C LYS A 4 5.30 9.34 -20.61
N GLY A 5 5.84 10.46 -20.14
CA GLY A 5 5.97 10.74 -18.72
C GLY A 5 7.35 11.04 -18.20
N ARG A 6 8.16 11.86 -18.90
CA ARG A 6 9.04 12.77 -18.17
C ARG A 6 8.18 13.95 -17.75
N TYR A 7 7.84 14.00 -16.47
CA TYR A 7 7.49 15.26 -15.82
C TYR A 7 8.75 16.11 -15.80
N ASP A 8 8.99 16.82 -16.89
CA ASP A 8 9.81 18.00 -16.89
C ASP A 8 9.01 19.00 -16.04
N GLY A 9 9.55 19.41 -14.86
CA GLY A 9 8.86 20.25 -13.91
C GLY A 9 8.66 21.68 -14.42
N GLY A 10 7.84 21.82 -15.45
CA GLY A 10 7.46 23.07 -16.10
C GLY A 10 6.02 23.48 -15.78
N PHE A 11 5.66 24.71 -16.12
CA PHE A 11 4.29 25.18 -16.05
C PHE A 11 3.43 24.43 -17.06
N GLN A 12 2.31 23.84 -16.58
CA GLN A 12 1.28 23.30 -17.45
C GLN A 12 0.25 24.38 -17.76
N ALA A 13 -0.19 24.48 -19.01
CA ALA A 13 -1.24 25.43 -19.37
C ALA A 13 -2.57 25.04 -18.71
N PHE A 14 -3.28 26.04 -18.20
CA PHE A 14 -4.53 25.80 -17.46
C PHE A 14 -5.60 25.08 -18.30
N ASN A 15 -5.68 25.36 -19.59
CA ASN A 15 -6.58 24.67 -20.51
C ASN A 15 -6.28 23.15 -20.61
N GLU A 16 -5.01 22.74 -20.61
CA GLU A 16 -4.64 21.33 -20.58
C GLU A 16 -5.06 20.65 -19.28
N ALA A 17 -4.83 21.32 -18.14
CA ALA A 17 -5.29 20.85 -16.84
C ALA A 17 -6.83 20.75 -16.76
N LEU A 18 -7.57 21.67 -17.39
CA LEU A 18 -9.03 21.61 -17.47
C LEU A 18 -9.53 20.43 -18.30
N VAL A 19 -8.89 20.10 -19.42
CA VAL A 19 -9.24 18.94 -20.22
C VAL A 19 -9.09 17.65 -19.41
N GLU A 20 -8.01 17.50 -18.69
CA GLU A 20 -7.81 16.33 -17.82
C GLU A 20 -8.83 16.29 -16.67
N ALA A 21 -9.14 17.44 -16.06
CA ALA A 21 -10.16 17.53 -15.00
C ALA A 21 -11.54 17.13 -15.50
N ILE A 22 -11.96 17.60 -16.68
CA ILE A 22 -13.24 17.21 -17.29
C ILE A 22 -13.27 15.73 -17.66
N LYS A 23 -12.17 15.19 -18.16
CA LYS A 23 -12.05 13.76 -18.45
C LYS A 23 -12.20 12.93 -17.18
N MET A 24 -11.52 13.30 -16.09
CA MET A 24 -11.65 12.64 -14.79
C MET A 24 -13.09 12.73 -14.25
N ALA A 25 -13.72 13.89 -14.36
CA ALA A 25 -15.13 14.09 -13.95
C ALA A 25 -16.09 13.22 -14.79
N GLY A 26 -15.88 13.14 -16.10
CA GLY A 26 -16.66 12.29 -17.01
C GLY A 26 -16.51 10.80 -16.70
N GLU A 27 -15.29 10.34 -16.45
CA GLU A 27 -15.04 8.97 -16.01
C GLU A 27 -15.69 8.68 -14.64
N ALA A 28 -15.67 9.63 -13.71
CA ALA A 28 -16.33 9.50 -12.42
C ALA A 28 -17.86 9.45 -12.57
N TYR A 29 -18.43 10.28 -13.44
CA TYR A 29 -19.86 10.30 -13.73
C TYR A 29 -20.37 8.99 -14.35
N GLN A 30 -19.56 8.36 -15.21
CA GLN A 30 -19.92 7.09 -15.85
C GLN A 30 -19.79 5.87 -14.93
N ARG A 31 -19.14 6.00 -13.75
CA ARG A 31 -18.89 4.88 -12.84
C ARG A 31 -20.10 4.44 -12.00
N ASP A 32 -21.24 5.09 -12.11
CA ASP A 32 -22.53 4.70 -11.48
C ASP A 32 -22.37 4.25 -10.01
N GLY A 33 -21.74 5.13 -9.18
CA GLY A 33 -21.52 4.90 -7.76
C GLY A 33 -20.30 4.02 -7.39
N THR A 34 -19.49 3.61 -8.36
CA THR A 34 -18.21 2.92 -8.07
C THR A 34 -17.15 3.91 -7.58
N LEU A 35 -16.24 3.44 -6.73
CA LEU A 35 -15.18 4.26 -6.17
C LEU A 35 -14.27 4.84 -7.26
N SER A 36 -13.84 6.09 -7.07
CA SER A 36 -12.86 6.73 -7.96
C SER A 36 -11.43 6.26 -7.68
N GLY A 37 -11.15 5.91 -6.42
CA GLY A 37 -9.86 5.40 -5.96
C GLY A 37 -9.89 3.90 -5.66
N GLN A 38 -8.77 3.41 -5.14
CA GLN A 38 -8.61 2.03 -4.72
C GLN A 38 -9.42 1.77 -3.45
N ALA A 39 -10.26 0.74 -3.45
CA ALA A 39 -11.05 0.35 -2.28
C ALA A 39 -10.15 -0.06 -1.10
N THR A 40 -10.48 0.40 0.09
CA THR A 40 -9.83 -0.02 1.35
C THR A 40 -10.40 -1.33 1.90
N GLY A 41 -11.60 -1.72 1.45
CA GLY A 41 -12.38 -2.82 2.01
C GLY A 41 -13.26 -2.44 3.19
N LEU A 42 -13.27 -1.17 3.56
CA LEU A 42 -14.08 -0.62 4.64
C LEU A 42 -15.13 0.31 4.03
N THR A 43 -16.35 -0.18 3.88
CA THR A 43 -17.43 0.48 3.11
C THR A 43 -17.66 1.93 3.50
N ASP A 44 -17.72 2.24 4.80
CA ASP A 44 -17.96 3.61 5.25
C ASP A 44 -16.75 4.52 5.02
N LEU A 45 -15.54 4.00 5.17
CA LEU A 45 -14.32 4.74 4.87
C LEU A 45 -14.23 5.02 3.37
N ASP A 46 -14.50 4.02 2.55
CA ASP A 46 -14.50 4.13 1.09
C ASP A 46 -15.53 5.15 0.61
N ARG A 47 -16.73 5.16 1.21
CA ARG A 47 -17.77 6.15 0.90
C ARG A 47 -17.34 7.58 1.25
N LEU A 48 -16.63 7.76 2.36
CA LEU A 48 -16.18 9.09 2.81
C LEU A 48 -14.98 9.61 2.00
N MET A 49 -14.05 8.71 1.61
CA MET A 49 -12.81 9.09 0.92
C MET A 49 -12.91 8.99 -0.61
N GLY A 50 -13.89 8.28 -1.14
CA GLY A 50 -13.92 7.89 -2.55
C GLY A 50 -12.88 6.83 -2.91
N GLY A 51 -12.35 6.11 -1.90
CA GLY A 51 -11.20 5.21 -2.02
C GLY A 51 -9.85 5.93 -1.93
N LEU A 52 -8.76 5.16 -2.00
CA LEU A 52 -7.39 5.69 -1.98
C LEU A 52 -7.04 6.21 -3.38
N GLN A 53 -6.75 7.50 -3.49
CA GLN A 53 -6.47 8.13 -4.78
C GLN A 53 -4.99 7.99 -5.17
N LYS A 54 -4.73 7.88 -6.48
CA LYS A 54 -3.35 7.91 -7.00
C LYS A 54 -2.66 9.22 -6.63
N SER A 55 -1.38 9.15 -6.38
CA SER A 55 -0.53 10.28 -5.99
C SER A 55 -0.81 10.86 -4.61
N ASP A 56 -1.74 10.30 -3.83
CA ASP A 56 -1.99 10.77 -2.48
C ASP A 56 -1.01 10.21 -1.46
N LEU A 57 -0.70 11.03 -0.47
CA LEU A 57 -0.07 10.65 0.77
C LEU A 57 -1.11 10.75 1.88
N ILE A 58 -1.50 9.61 2.42
CA ILE A 58 -2.52 9.50 3.47
C ILE A 58 -1.81 9.21 4.79
N ILE A 59 -2.13 9.96 5.83
CA ILE A 59 -1.56 9.79 7.16
C ILE A 59 -2.61 9.17 8.08
N LEU A 60 -2.30 7.96 8.56
CA LEU A 60 -3.08 7.28 9.59
C LEU A 60 -2.40 7.48 10.94
N ALA A 61 -3.04 8.21 11.84
CA ALA A 61 -2.54 8.50 13.18
C ALA A 61 -3.48 7.93 14.25
N ALA A 62 -2.91 7.35 15.30
CA ALA A 62 -3.63 6.84 16.44
C ALA A 62 -2.73 6.81 17.69
N ARG A 63 -3.33 6.79 18.87
CA ARG A 63 -2.61 6.51 20.11
C ARG A 63 -2.11 5.06 20.11
N PRO A 64 -1.08 4.73 20.89
CA PRO A 64 -0.62 3.36 21.06
C PRO A 64 -1.78 2.40 21.40
N ALA A 65 -1.72 1.18 20.90
CA ALA A 65 -2.71 0.12 21.12
C ALA A 65 -4.13 0.37 20.57
N MET A 66 -4.36 1.41 19.74
CA MET A 66 -5.66 1.70 19.12
C MET A 66 -5.91 0.93 17.80
N GLY A 67 -5.07 -0.02 17.44
CA GLY A 67 -5.26 -0.86 16.27
C GLY A 67 -4.77 -0.28 14.95
N LYS A 68 -3.93 0.78 14.95
CA LYS A 68 -3.36 1.40 13.74
C LYS A 68 -2.75 0.37 12.78
N SER A 69 -1.83 -0.47 13.28
CA SER A 69 -1.15 -1.50 12.48
C SER A 69 -2.11 -2.55 11.95
N SER A 70 -3.13 -2.93 12.72
CA SER A 70 -4.16 -3.88 12.28
C SER A 70 -4.98 -3.31 11.14
N LEU A 71 -5.43 -2.05 11.25
CA LEU A 71 -6.17 -1.37 10.19
C LEU A 71 -5.32 -1.24 8.91
N ALA A 72 -4.06 -0.82 9.05
CA ALA A 72 -3.14 -0.68 7.92
C ALA A 72 -2.89 -2.04 7.23
N THR A 73 -2.71 -3.11 8.01
CA THR A 73 -2.52 -4.48 7.47
C THR A 73 -3.78 -4.99 6.77
N ASN A 74 -4.97 -4.73 7.32
CA ASN A 74 -6.23 -5.13 6.71
C ASN A 74 -6.46 -4.42 5.37
N ILE A 75 -6.18 -3.12 5.30
CA ILE A 75 -6.24 -2.37 4.03
C ILE A 75 -5.23 -2.94 3.03
N ALA A 76 -3.96 -3.15 3.45
CA ALA A 76 -2.92 -3.74 2.61
C ALA A 76 -3.37 -5.08 2.02
N PHE A 77 -3.87 -5.95 2.88
CA PHE A 77 -4.32 -7.29 2.49
C PHE A 77 -5.54 -7.24 1.57
N HIS A 78 -6.55 -6.40 1.89
CA HIS A 78 -7.73 -6.24 1.05
C HIS A 78 -7.37 -5.80 -0.37
N VAL A 79 -6.55 -4.76 -0.50
CA VAL A 79 -6.09 -4.24 -1.79
C VAL A 79 -5.31 -5.31 -2.57
N ALA A 80 -4.41 -6.03 -1.92
CA ALA A 80 -3.64 -7.08 -2.56
C ALA A 80 -4.50 -8.28 -2.98
N ARG A 81 -5.44 -8.73 -2.13
CA ARG A 81 -6.34 -9.84 -2.41
C ARG A 81 -7.30 -9.55 -3.56
N SER A 82 -7.74 -8.31 -3.68
CA SER A 82 -8.65 -7.86 -4.74
C SER A 82 -7.95 -7.67 -6.09
N PHE A 83 -6.62 -7.85 -6.16
CA PHE A 83 -5.85 -7.58 -7.36
C PHE A 83 -6.32 -8.39 -8.57
N ARG A 84 -6.76 -7.68 -9.60
CA ARG A 84 -7.11 -8.22 -10.92
C ARG A 84 -6.54 -7.33 -12.00
N TYR A 85 -6.15 -7.94 -13.09
CA TYR A 85 -5.67 -7.22 -14.26
C TYR A 85 -6.24 -7.81 -15.54
N GLU A 86 -6.35 -7.00 -16.55
CA GLU A 86 -6.60 -7.41 -17.93
C GLU A 86 -5.33 -7.22 -18.76
N THR A 87 -5.15 -8.05 -19.76
CA THR A 87 -4.08 -7.86 -20.73
C THR A 87 -4.63 -7.06 -21.91
N THR A 88 -4.08 -5.86 -22.12
CA THR A 88 -4.45 -5.02 -23.26
C THR A 88 -4.00 -5.66 -24.59
N PRO A 89 -4.59 -5.28 -25.74
CA PRO A 89 -4.17 -5.79 -27.06
C PRO A 89 -2.67 -5.62 -27.33
N ASP A 90 -2.04 -4.62 -26.72
CA ASP A 90 -0.59 -4.34 -26.83
C ASP A 90 0.27 -5.21 -25.89
N GLY A 91 -0.34 -6.18 -25.20
CA GLY A 91 0.35 -7.10 -24.27
C GLY A 91 0.68 -6.51 -22.90
N HIS A 92 0.24 -5.29 -22.60
CA HIS A 92 0.44 -4.67 -21.28
C HIS A 92 -0.62 -5.12 -20.28
N LYS A 93 -0.22 -5.28 -19.01
CA LYS A 93 -1.14 -5.54 -17.90
C LYS A 93 -1.71 -4.23 -17.38
N LYS A 94 -3.04 -4.11 -17.39
CA LYS A 94 -3.78 -2.98 -16.81
C LYS A 94 -4.53 -3.46 -15.58
N THR A 95 -4.24 -2.90 -14.42
CA THR A 95 -4.98 -3.18 -13.18
C THR A 95 -6.42 -2.70 -13.33
N ILE A 96 -7.38 -3.57 -13.05
CA ILE A 96 -8.83 -3.27 -13.08
C ILE A 96 -9.43 -3.20 -11.67
N ASP A 97 -8.85 -3.92 -10.71
CA ASP A 97 -9.27 -3.92 -9.31
C ASP A 97 -8.09 -4.29 -8.43
N GLY A 98 -8.12 -3.86 -7.17
CA GLY A 98 -7.05 -4.12 -6.24
C GLY A 98 -5.72 -3.51 -6.67
N GLY A 99 -4.63 -4.06 -6.17
CA GLY A 99 -3.30 -3.57 -6.52
C GLY A 99 -2.18 -4.42 -5.94
N GLN A 100 -0.99 -4.22 -6.46
CA GLN A 100 0.24 -4.75 -5.89
C GLN A 100 0.69 -3.85 -4.74
N VAL A 101 0.88 -4.42 -3.56
CA VAL A 101 1.09 -3.69 -2.32
C VAL A 101 2.48 -3.94 -1.75
N ALA A 102 3.19 -2.87 -1.40
CA ALA A 102 4.39 -2.92 -0.58
C ALA A 102 4.05 -2.49 0.86
N LEU A 103 4.32 -3.33 1.83
CA LEU A 103 4.18 -3.04 3.25
C LEU A 103 5.56 -2.98 3.89
N PHE A 104 6.01 -1.78 4.24
CA PHE A 104 7.21 -1.57 5.03
C PHE A 104 6.83 -1.62 6.51
N SER A 105 7.14 -2.75 7.14
CA SER A 105 6.84 -3.01 8.55
C SER A 105 8.09 -2.80 9.38
N LEU A 106 8.25 -1.61 9.92
CA LEU A 106 9.48 -1.23 10.65
C LEU A 106 9.41 -1.61 12.14
N GLU A 107 8.25 -2.04 12.61
CA GLU A 107 8.02 -2.44 14.02
C GLU A 107 7.86 -3.97 14.15
N MET A 108 7.19 -4.61 13.21
CA MET A 108 6.86 -6.03 13.27
C MET A 108 7.60 -6.81 12.19
N SER A 109 7.99 -8.06 12.48
CA SER A 109 8.57 -8.94 11.48
C SER A 109 7.55 -9.41 10.44
N ALA A 110 8.04 -9.81 9.26
CA ALA A 110 7.21 -10.34 8.18
C ALA A 110 6.42 -11.58 8.62
N GLU A 111 7.04 -12.46 9.43
CA GLU A 111 6.36 -13.66 9.94
C GLU A 111 5.22 -13.29 10.90
N GLN A 112 5.38 -12.26 11.73
CA GLN A 112 4.32 -11.81 12.65
C GLN A 112 3.12 -11.28 11.87
N LEU A 113 3.35 -10.50 10.81
CA LEU A 113 2.29 -10.01 9.93
C LEU A 113 1.63 -11.13 9.15
N ALA A 114 2.41 -12.04 8.57
CA ALA A 114 1.89 -13.21 7.87
C ALA A 114 1.04 -14.09 8.79
N THR A 115 1.49 -14.30 10.04
CA THR A 115 0.73 -15.06 11.05
C THR A 115 -0.60 -14.38 11.39
N ARG A 116 -0.64 -13.05 11.47
CA ARG A 116 -1.90 -12.32 11.72
C ARG A 116 -2.88 -12.49 10.57
N ILE A 117 -2.42 -12.30 9.34
CA ILE A 117 -3.27 -12.45 8.14
C ILE A 117 -3.77 -13.90 8.04
N LEU A 118 -2.87 -14.86 8.23
CA LEU A 118 -3.22 -16.28 8.18
C LEU A 118 -4.24 -16.66 9.26
N ALA A 119 -4.04 -16.20 10.49
CA ALA A 119 -4.94 -16.42 11.62
C ALA A 119 -6.35 -15.87 11.36
N GLU A 120 -6.41 -14.64 10.83
CA GLU A 120 -7.66 -13.98 10.47
C GLU A 120 -8.39 -14.73 9.35
N GLN A 121 -7.71 -15.09 8.28
CA GLN A 121 -8.31 -15.78 7.14
C GLN A 121 -8.71 -17.23 7.46
N ALA A 122 -7.99 -17.88 8.35
CA ALA A 122 -8.32 -19.21 8.84
C ALA A 122 -9.35 -19.19 9.98
N GLU A 123 -9.69 -18.01 10.52
CA GLU A 123 -10.57 -17.85 11.70
C GLU A 123 -10.04 -18.64 12.92
N ILE A 124 -8.72 -18.63 13.10
CA ILE A 124 -8.04 -19.28 14.22
C ILE A 124 -7.28 -18.22 15.02
N SER A 125 -7.36 -18.28 16.33
CA SER A 125 -6.65 -17.35 17.19
C SER A 125 -5.13 -17.35 16.92
N SER A 126 -4.55 -16.18 16.64
CA SER A 126 -3.10 -16.04 16.48
C SER A 126 -2.32 -16.40 17.76
N SER A 127 -2.97 -16.28 18.93
CA SER A 127 -2.44 -16.73 20.21
C SER A 127 -2.35 -18.25 20.29
N ASP A 128 -3.38 -18.96 19.80
CA ASP A 128 -3.40 -20.42 19.82
C ASP A 128 -2.41 -21.00 18.82
N ILE A 129 -2.27 -20.38 17.66
CA ILE A 129 -1.23 -20.73 16.68
C ILE A 129 0.17 -20.64 17.32
N ARG A 130 0.47 -19.52 17.99
CA ARG A 130 1.77 -19.31 18.64
C ARG A 130 2.06 -20.26 19.80
N ARG A 131 1.02 -20.70 20.52
CA ARG A 131 1.15 -21.62 21.64
C ARG A 131 1.14 -23.08 21.22
N GLY A 132 0.85 -23.36 19.93
CA GLY A 132 0.64 -24.72 19.45
C GLY A 132 -0.67 -25.34 19.95
N ASN A 133 -1.61 -24.54 20.44
CA ASN A 133 -2.91 -25.00 20.94
C ASN A 133 -3.94 -25.05 19.79
N ILE A 134 -3.63 -25.84 18.78
CA ILE A 134 -4.47 -26.04 17.60
C ILE A 134 -4.66 -27.53 17.32
N HIS A 135 -5.85 -27.90 16.86
CA HIS A 135 -6.17 -29.27 16.47
C HIS A 135 -5.68 -29.57 15.05
N GLU A 136 -5.57 -30.85 14.71
CA GLU A 136 -5.14 -31.31 13.38
C GLU A 136 -5.99 -30.69 12.25
N SER A 137 -7.32 -30.63 12.43
CA SER A 137 -8.21 -29.97 11.47
C SER A 137 -7.97 -28.47 11.31
N GLN A 138 -7.59 -27.79 12.36
CA GLN A 138 -7.21 -26.36 12.31
C GLN A 138 -5.87 -26.18 11.60
N PHE A 139 -4.92 -27.09 11.83
CA PHE A 139 -3.65 -27.06 11.12
C PHE A 139 -3.85 -27.31 9.62
N ALA A 140 -4.67 -28.28 9.23
CA ALA A 140 -5.03 -28.52 7.83
C ALA A 140 -5.66 -27.25 7.21
N ARG A 141 -6.58 -26.58 7.90
CA ARG A 141 -7.15 -25.29 7.46
C ARG A 141 -6.11 -24.19 7.28
N LEU A 142 -5.11 -24.09 8.17
CA LEU A 142 -4.00 -23.14 8.02
C LEU A 142 -3.20 -23.40 6.75
N VAL A 143 -2.93 -24.66 6.43
CA VAL A 143 -2.23 -25.06 5.20
C VAL A 143 -3.04 -24.68 3.96
N ASP A 144 -4.32 -24.99 3.94
CA ASP A 144 -5.21 -24.66 2.81
C ASP A 144 -5.29 -23.15 2.58
N VAL A 145 -5.49 -22.38 3.65
CA VAL A 145 -5.51 -20.91 3.59
C VAL A 145 -4.16 -20.37 3.13
N SER A 146 -3.03 -20.91 3.62
CA SER A 146 -1.69 -20.51 3.20
C SER A 146 -1.48 -20.69 1.69
N ASN A 147 -1.96 -21.82 1.13
CA ASN A 147 -1.90 -22.08 -0.30
C ASN A 147 -2.72 -21.06 -1.11
N MET A 148 -3.91 -20.68 -0.63
CA MET A 148 -4.72 -19.63 -1.28
C MET A 148 -4.03 -18.27 -1.23
N LEU A 149 -3.35 -17.96 -0.13
CA LEU A 149 -2.68 -16.67 0.07
C LEU A 149 -1.35 -16.55 -0.67
N ALA A 150 -0.74 -17.64 -1.11
CA ALA A 150 0.57 -17.67 -1.74
C ALA A 150 0.66 -16.81 -3.03
N THR A 151 -0.47 -16.56 -3.69
CA THR A 151 -0.54 -15.78 -4.94
C THR A 151 -0.90 -14.31 -4.73
N VAL A 152 -1.23 -13.90 -3.51
CA VAL A 152 -1.62 -12.53 -3.19
C VAL A 152 -0.40 -11.60 -3.34
N PRO A 153 -0.46 -10.53 -4.16
CA PRO A 153 0.68 -9.66 -4.43
C PRO A 153 0.93 -8.63 -3.30
N LEU A 154 1.18 -9.14 -2.10
CA LEU A 154 1.57 -8.38 -0.91
C LEU A 154 3.05 -8.64 -0.62
N TYR A 155 3.88 -7.60 -0.73
CA TYR A 155 5.32 -7.66 -0.51
C TYR A 155 5.65 -6.97 0.81
N ILE A 156 6.30 -7.67 1.74
CA ILE A 156 6.64 -7.17 3.07
C ILE A 156 8.14 -6.93 3.13
N ASP A 157 8.53 -5.76 3.62
CA ASP A 157 9.91 -5.40 3.95
C ASP A 157 9.95 -5.01 5.44
N ASP A 158 10.62 -5.83 6.26
CA ASP A 158 10.74 -5.64 7.71
C ASP A 158 12.16 -5.23 8.13
N THR A 159 12.92 -4.64 7.19
CA THR A 159 14.27 -4.17 7.48
C THR A 159 14.24 -3.00 8.46
N GLY A 160 14.80 -3.19 9.66
CA GLY A 160 14.94 -2.12 10.65
C GLY A 160 15.97 -1.05 10.23
N GLY A 161 15.78 0.18 10.74
CA GLY A 161 16.73 1.29 10.51
C GLY A 161 16.79 1.78 9.06
N LEU A 162 15.74 1.58 8.29
CA LEU A 162 15.66 1.96 6.88
C LEU A 162 15.66 3.49 6.72
N SER A 163 16.49 4.02 5.84
CA SER A 163 16.41 5.43 5.45
C SER A 163 15.34 5.65 4.39
N ILE A 164 14.80 6.88 4.33
CA ILE A 164 13.79 7.25 3.32
C ILE A 164 14.30 7.05 1.88
N SER A 165 15.58 7.29 1.61
CA SER A 165 16.20 7.07 0.30
C SER A 165 16.27 5.58 -0.07
N GLN A 166 16.60 4.72 0.90
CA GLN A 166 16.60 3.27 0.70
C GLN A 166 15.19 2.74 0.44
N LEU A 167 14.19 3.19 1.23
CA LEU A 167 12.78 2.85 1.01
C LEU A 167 12.36 3.22 -0.41
N ALA A 168 12.61 4.45 -0.83
CA ALA A 168 12.25 4.93 -2.17
C ALA A 168 12.93 4.11 -3.28
N ALA A 169 14.20 3.73 -3.10
CA ALA A 169 14.93 2.89 -4.05
C ALA A 169 14.31 1.49 -4.16
N ARG A 170 13.97 0.86 -3.01
CA ARG A 170 13.32 -0.45 -2.97
C ARG A 170 11.93 -0.42 -3.60
N ALA A 171 11.11 0.58 -3.27
CA ALA A 171 9.79 0.76 -3.85
C ALA A 171 9.85 0.94 -5.38
N ARG A 172 10.74 1.78 -5.90
CA ARG A 172 10.95 1.93 -7.35
C ARG A 172 11.44 0.65 -8.02
N ARG A 173 12.30 -0.11 -7.35
CA ARG A 173 12.74 -1.43 -7.84
C ARG A 173 11.58 -2.41 -7.94
N LEU A 174 10.76 -2.51 -6.89
CA LEU A 174 9.57 -3.36 -6.88
C LEU A 174 8.60 -2.96 -8.00
N LYS A 175 8.34 -1.65 -8.16
CA LYS A 175 7.47 -1.12 -9.22
C LYS A 175 7.94 -1.56 -10.61
N ARG A 176 9.26 -1.51 -10.88
CA ARG A 176 9.81 -1.95 -12.18
C ARG A 176 9.71 -3.46 -12.41
N GLN A 177 9.86 -4.26 -11.35
CA GLN A 177 9.93 -5.72 -11.46
C GLN A 177 8.56 -6.41 -11.45
N LYS A 178 7.65 -5.89 -10.64
CA LYS A 178 6.36 -6.55 -10.38
C LYS A 178 5.17 -5.64 -10.64
N GLY A 179 5.34 -4.34 -10.58
CA GLY A 179 4.29 -3.34 -10.42
C GLY A 179 4.18 -2.92 -8.96
N LEU A 180 3.53 -1.77 -8.72
CA LEU A 180 3.28 -1.25 -7.38
C LEU A 180 2.19 -0.18 -7.45
N ASP A 181 1.12 -0.42 -6.71
CA ASP A 181 -0.07 0.44 -6.69
C ASP A 181 -0.27 1.10 -5.33
N LEU A 182 0.15 0.46 -4.24
CA LEU A 182 0.02 0.98 -2.89
C LEU A 182 1.29 0.72 -2.08
N ILE A 183 1.74 1.73 -1.34
CA ILE A 183 2.81 1.62 -0.34
C ILE A 183 2.19 1.91 1.03
N ILE A 184 2.42 1.04 1.99
CA ILE A 184 2.08 1.24 3.40
C ILE A 184 3.36 1.21 4.22
N ILE A 185 3.48 2.14 5.17
CA ILE A 185 4.65 2.25 6.05
C ILE A 185 4.17 2.26 7.50
N ASP A 186 4.51 1.24 8.26
CA ASP A 186 4.18 1.13 9.67
C ASP A 186 5.46 1.07 10.51
N TYR A 187 5.90 2.17 11.09
CA TYR A 187 5.37 3.51 11.03
C TYR A 187 6.50 4.51 10.70
N VAL A 188 6.14 5.65 10.18
CA VAL A 188 7.05 6.63 9.58
C VAL A 188 8.14 7.14 10.53
N GLN A 189 7.88 7.17 11.85
CA GLN A 189 8.86 7.62 12.83
C GLN A 189 10.05 6.68 13.02
N LEU A 190 10.00 5.46 12.50
CA LEU A 190 11.15 4.54 12.51
C LEU A 190 12.05 4.68 11.29
N LEU A 191 11.63 5.51 10.31
CA LEU A 191 12.50 5.91 9.21
C LEU A 191 13.53 6.93 9.66
N SER A 192 14.71 6.87 9.07
CA SER A 192 15.72 7.90 9.20
C SER A 192 15.77 8.81 7.95
N GLY A 193 16.12 10.08 8.19
CA GLY A 193 16.42 11.02 7.09
C GLY A 193 17.64 10.58 6.28
N SER A 194 17.86 11.24 5.15
CA SER A 194 19.00 10.95 4.28
C SER A 194 20.30 11.64 4.75
N SER A 195 20.22 12.67 5.58
CA SER A 195 21.37 13.46 6.03
C SER A 195 21.58 13.39 7.56
N ARG A 196 22.87 13.36 7.99
CA ARG A 196 23.25 13.45 9.42
C ARG A 196 22.73 14.71 10.13
N LYS A 197 22.63 15.85 9.41
CA LYS A 197 22.14 17.11 9.96
C LYS A 197 20.63 17.11 10.22
N ALA A 198 19.85 16.33 9.48
CA ALA A 198 18.42 16.19 9.71
C ALA A 198 18.11 15.42 11.00
N SER A 199 18.98 14.50 11.43
CA SER A 199 18.78 13.73 12.66
C SER A 199 18.90 14.55 13.96
N GLU A 200 19.49 15.74 13.91
CA GLU A 200 19.60 16.66 15.06
C GLU A 200 18.28 17.40 15.34
N ASN A 201 17.38 17.49 14.35
CA ASN A 201 16.08 18.11 14.50
C ASN A 201 14.97 17.21 13.95
N ARG A 202 14.23 16.54 14.83
CA ARG A 202 13.18 15.59 14.48
C ARG A 202 12.10 16.16 13.57
N VAL A 203 11.76 17.43 13.71
CA VAL A 203 10.76 18.09 12.84
C VAL A 203 11.28 18.20 11.41
N GLN A 204 12.54 18.58 11.24
CA GLN A 204 13.15 18.66 9.91
C GLN A 204 13.27 17.29 9.25
N GLU A 205 13.64 16.27 10.03
CA GLU A 205 13.72 14.90 9.54
C GLU A 205 12.35 14.38 9.06
N LEU A 206 11.30 14.58 9.84
CA LEU A 206 9.94 14.20 9.42
C LEU A 206 9.46 14.99 8.21
N THR A 207 9.83 16.26 8.10
CA THR A 207 9.53 17.09 6.92
C THR A 207 10.22 16.53 5.66
N GLU A 208 11.48 16.15 5.74
CA GLU A 208 12.21 15.51 4.65
C GLU A 208 11.54 14.19 4.25
N ILE A 209 11.25 13.34 5.22
CA ILE A 209 10.61 12.04 4.98
C ILE A 209 9.25 12.23 4.28
N THR A 210 8.37 13.07 4.81
CA THR A 210 7.03 13.27 4.25
C THR A 210 7.06 13.92 2.87
N THR A 211 7.96 14.86 2.64
CA THR A 211 8.18 15.47 1.33
C THR A 211 8.66 14.44 0.31
N THR A 212 9.60 13.58 0.70
CA THR A 212 10.09 12.50 -0.16
C THR A 212 9.02 11.45 -0.44
N LEU A 213 8.21 11.09 0.55
CA LEU A 213 7.08 10.17 0.36
C LEU A 213 6.02 10.75 -0.59
N LYS A 214 5.68 12.05 -0.46
CA LYS A 214 4.76 12.69 -1.42
C LYS A 214 5.32 12.74 -2.83
N ALA A 215 6.62 12.98 -2.98
CA ALA A 215 7.28 12.90 -4.28
C ALA A 215 7.35 11.48 -4.86
N LEU A 216 7.43 10.46 -3.99
CA LEU A 216 7.39 9.05 -4.40
C LEU A 216 5.99 8.62 -4.85
N ALA A 217 4.94 9.19 -4.25
CA ALA A 217 3.54 8.88 -4.58
C ALA A 217 3.09 9.48 -5.93
N LYS A 218 3.72 10.58 -6.36
CA LYS A 218 3.53 11.19 -7.69
C LYS A 218 4.22 10.38 -8.80
#